data_0dd8405269dd43f82030acc099bbad2f
#
_entry.id   0dd8405269dd43f82030acc099bbad2f
#
_cell.length_a   1.000
_cell.length_b   1.000
_cell.length_c   1.000
_cell.angle_alpha   90.00
_cell.angle_beta   90.00
_cell.angle_gamma   90.00
#
_symmetry.space_group_name_H-M   'P 1'
#
loop_
_entity.id
_entity.type
_entity.pdbx_description
1 polymer ?
#
loop_
_entity_poly.entity_id
_entity_poly.type
_entity_poly.pdbx_seq_one_letter_code
_entity_poly.pdbx_strand_id
1 'polypeptide(L)'
;MMLFGIQAFSQESTEERLLLIKANELVFSDPDETIKIANHLLKKDFSESNKALLNLLLANSYKAKGDLQKSTTYIFEAGSNKKISDSLTIEVDFVKADLCRKLQLYGQMEIYLNDVSERLSSINNNDYIRSVSVRSELERAEALLLQKKYNASLKLIDKAESDNKNIADAYSCNANLMLIKGTVLNYLGRATESGNYFKQAFDFYIKQRRPNTVFEIKVLLGTGQMYFAQKEYKKALDVQLLALQKIERLNNPLLKEIVTYQLAECCLAMDNKIDHQKYFSSFLTINDLNINMENEAVNTIYSLLNKEQDIIFTQEESRLKFITYVGLILILTLALAGVVIYRINRSKRRQLKEIIGYLEVSNKLLIQSDSGKKEVNKRITISTETENVILAKLKKFEASTKYINKDMSLATLAAQLDVNTKYLSEIINKHYNDNFNAYINKLRINYIIEKLKNEPEYLNYKISYLAEESGFSSHSSFATVFKTITGIAPTVFIDLIGKEVTEKKA
;
A
#
# COMPACT_ATOMS: atom_id res chain seq x y z
N MET A 1 -15.67 -13.03 28.86
CA MET A 1 -14.60 -12.67 27.93
C MET A 1 -14.37 -13.82 26.98
N MET A 2 -14.26 -13.63 25.68
CA MET A 2 -14.00 -14.62 24.61
C MET A 2 -15.14 -15.58 24.19
N LEU A 3 -16.36 -15.09 23.98
CA LEU A 3 -17.34 -15.82 23.17
C LEU A 3 -17.22 -15.50 21.66
N PHE A 4 -16.51 -14.44 21.30
CA PHE A 4 -16.39 -13.97 19.90
C PHE A 4 -15.45 -14.80 19.01
N GLY A 5 -14.51 -15.57 19.58
CA GLY A 5 -13.58 -16.40 18.79
C GLY A 5 -14.19 -17.73 18.30
N ILE A 6 -15.29 -18.18 18.88
CA ILE A 6 -15.85 -19.52 18.60
C ILE A 6 -16.60 -19.57 17.25
N GLN A 7 -17.04 -18.43 16.70
CA GLN A 7 -17.67 -18.39 15.38
C GLN A 7 -16.71 -18.59 14.20
N ALA A 8 -15.39 -18.43 14.41
CA ALA A 8 -14.38 -18.62 13.37
C ALA A 8 -14.10 -20.10 13.00
N PHE A 9 -14.64 -21.04 13.76
CA PHE A 9 -14.35 -22.48 13.65
C PHE A 9 -15.39 -23.27 12.81
N SER A 10 -15.83 -22.72 11.71
CA SER A 10 -16.85 -23.36 10.85
C SER A 10 -16.35 -24.58 10.05
N GLN A 11 -15.05 -24.85 10.02
CA GLN A 11 -14.44 -25.95 9.22
C GLN A 11 -13.77 -27.04 10.08
N GLU A 12 -13.88 -26.99 11.43
CA GLU A 12 -13.18 -27.90 12.33
C GLU A 12 -14.07 -29.03 12.81
N SER A 13 -13.42 -30.14 13.23
CA SER A 13 -14.13 -31.26 13.83
C SER A 13 -14.82 -30.82 15.13
N THR A 14 -15.96 -31.45 15.45
CA THR A 14 -16.69 -31.21 16.70
C THR A 14 -15.82 -31.39 17.94
N GLU A 15 -14.87 -32.33 17.91
CA GLU A 15 -13.94 -32.62 18.98
C GLU A 15 -12.96 -31.47 19.24
N GLU A 16 -12.36 -30.90 18.18
CA GLU A 16 -11.41 -29.74 18.27
C GLU A 16 -12.10 -28.52 18.86
N ARG A 17 -13.32 -28.27 18.43
CA ARG A 17 -14.13 -27.17 18.97
C ARG A 17 -14.42 -27.36 20.46
N LEU A 18 -14.74 -28.56 20.89
CA LEU A 18 -14.96 -28.86 22.31
C LEU A 18 -13.69 -28.69 23.14
N LEU A 19 -12.54 -29.16 22.63
CA LEU A 19 -11.24 -28.95 23.28
C LEU A 19 -10.89 -27.49 23.43
N LEU A 20 -11.16 -26.67 22.42
CA LEU A 20 -10.92 -25.24 22.48
C LEU A 20 -11.82 -24.54 23.51
N ILE A 21 -13.10 -24.88 23.56
CA ILE A 21 -14.04 -24.37 24.59
C ILE A 21 -13.51 -24.73 25.97
N LYS A 22 -13.14 -26.00 26.20
CA LYS A 22 -12.57 -26.47 27.46
C LYS A 22 -11.30 -25.71 27.82
N ALA A 23 -10.37 -25.53 26.88
CA ALA A 23 -9.14 -24.78 27.11
C ALA A 23 -9.43 -23.30 27.52
N ASN A 24 -10.40 -22.66 26.86
CA ASN A 24 -10.78 -21.26 27.18
C ASN A 24 -11.44 -21.15 28.59
N GLU A 25 -12.16 -22.19 29.05
CA GLU A 25 -12.76 -22.18 30.37
C GLU A 25 -11.72 -22.40 31.48
N LEU A 26 -10.66 -23.16 31.20
CA LEU A 26 -9.64 -23.55 32.16
C LEU A 26 -8.46 -22.59 32.28
N VAL A 27 -8.31 -21.60 31.43
CA VAL A 27 -7.16 -20.69 31.36
C VAL A 27 -6.70 -20.16 32.73
N PHE A 28 -7.64 -19.82 33.61
CA PHE A 28 -7.35 -19.19 34.89
C PHE A 28 -7.64 -20.12 36.09
N SER A 29 -8.18 -21.32 35.86
CA SER A 29 -8.48 -22.30 36.90
C SER A 29 -7.55 -23.51 36.88
N ASP A 30 -7.21 -23.98 35.69
CA ASP A 30 -6.26 -25.06 35.42
C ASP A 30 -5.41 -24.70 34.18
N PRO A 31 -4.45 -23.79 34.31
CA PRO A 31 -3.62 -23.37 33.20
C PRO A 31 -2.76 -24.49 32.64
N ASP A 32 -2.40 -25.51 33.42
CA ASP A 32 -1.60 -26.64 32.94
C ASP A 32 -2.37 -27.48 31.94
N GLU A 33 -3.66 -27.76 32.22
CA GLU A 33 -4.51 -28.48 31.27
C GLU A 33 -4.77 -27.66 30.00
N THR A 34 -4.97 -26.34 30.15
CA THR A 34 -5.08 -25.43 28.99
C THR A 34 -3.83 -25.48 28.12
N ILE A 35 -2.62 -25.41 28.70
CA ILE A 35 -1.34 -25.51 28.00
C ILE A 35 -1.23 -26.81 27.22
N LYS A 36 -1.63 -27.96 27.85
CA LYS A 36 -1.63 -29.27 27.18
C LYS A 36 -2.55 -29.29 25.96
N ILE A 37 -3.79 -28.83 26.12
CA ILE A 37 -4.78 -28.77 25.04
C ILE A 37 -4.30 -27.86 23.92
N ALA A 38 -3.87 -26.64 24.24
CA ALA A 38 -3.43 -25.68 23.23
C ALA A 38 -2.21 -26.19 22.44
N ASN A 39 -1.21 -26.76 23.11
CA ASN A 39 -0.05 -27.38 22.46
C ASN A 39 -0.41 -28.60 21.60
N HIS A 40 -1.42 -29.38 21.98
CA HIS A 40 -1.94 -30.47 21.17
C HIS A 40 -2.59 -29.96 19.90
N LEU A 41 -3.42 -28.90 20.01
CA LEU A 41 -4.12 -28.30 18.90
C LEU A 41 -3.15 -27.59 17.94
N LEU A 42 -2.12 -26.90 18.44
CA LEU A 42 -1.11 -26.22 17.59
C LEU A 42 -0.32 -27.16 16.67
N LYS A 43 -0.29 -28.46 16.94
CA LYS A 43 0.35 -29.46 16.06
C LYS A 43 -0.47 -29.78 14.82
N LYS A 44 -1.72 -29.35 14.77
CA LYS A 44 -2.63 -29.56 13.65
C LYS A 44 -2.55 -28.38 12.67
N ASP A 45 -3.04 -28.59 11.46
CA ASP A 45 -3.07 -27.55 10.42
C ASP A 45 -4.31 -26.66 10.59
N PHE A 46 -4.16 -25.65 11.43
CA PHE A 46 -5.19 -24.65 11.67
C PHE A 46 -4.96 -23.36 10.87
N SER A 47 -6.04 -22.62 10.66
CA SER A 47 -5.95 -21.25 10.12
C SER A 47 -5.07 -20.36 11.01
N GLU A 48 -4.47 -19.35 10.43
CA GLU A 48 -3.62 -18.42 11.18
C GLU A 48 -4.39 -17.69 12.31
N SER A 49 -5.68 -17.42 12.11
CA SER A 49 -6.54 -16.85 13.16
C SER A 49 -6.69 -17.79 14.35
N ASN A 50 -6.82 -19.09 14.10
CA ASN A 50 -6.94 -20.10 15.14
C ASN A 50 -5.61 -20.33 15.88
N LYS A 51 -4.48 -20.30 15.16
CA LYS A 51 -3.15 -20.31 15.79
C LYS A 51 -2.95 -19.10 16.70
N ALA A 52 -3.37 -17.90 16.26
CA ALA A 52 -3.31 -16.71 17.09
C ALA A 52 -4.16 -16.82 18.37
N LEU A 53 -5.37 -17.40 18.27
CA LEU A 53 -6.21 -17.65 19.44
C LEU A 53 -5.58 -18.66 20.40
N LEU A 54 -5.00 -19.76 19.89
CA LEU A 54 -4.29 -20.75 20.71
C LEU A 54 -3.08 -20.12 21.43
N ASN A 55 -2.30 -19.30 20.74
CA ASN A 55 -1.20 -18.57 21.33
C ASN A 55 -1.66 -17.55 22.39
N LEU A 56 -2.81 -16.90 22.19
CA LEU A 56 -3.44 -16.04 23.20
C LEU A 56 -3.85 -16.85 24.46
N LEU A 57 -4.40 -18.06 24.29
CA LEU A 57 -4.71 -18.95 25.41
C LEU A 57 -3.44 -19.38 26.16
N LEU A 58 -2.37 -19.73 25.44
CA LEU A 58 -1.07 -20.05 26.04
C LEU A 58 -0.49 -18.87 26.80
N ALA A 59 -0.51 -17.67 26.21
CA ALA A 59 -0.03 -16.46 26.86
C ALA A 59 -0.77 -16.20 28.19
N ASN A 60 -2.10 -16.27 28.18
CA ASN A 60 -2.90 -16.09 29.40
C ASN A 60 -2.66 -17.20 30.43
N SER A 61 -2.46 -18.45 30.01
CA SER A 61 -2.18 -19.58 30.91
C SER A 61 -0.80 -19.42 31.56
N TYR A 62 0.23 -19.07 30.81
CA TYR A 62 1.55 -18.80 31.39
C TYR A 62 1.54 -17.56 32.31
N LYS A 63 0.76 -16.53 31.96
CA LYS A 63 0.53 -15.40 32.85
C LYS A 63 -0.16 -15.79 34.16
N ALA A 64 -1.15 -16.68 34.08
CA ALA A 64 -1.83 -17.25 35.27
C ALA A 64 -0.86 -18.03 36.20
N LYS A 65 0.16 -18.65 35.61
CA LYS A 65 1.26 -19.32 36.34
C LYS A 65 2.36 -18.40 36.80
N GLY A 66 2.34 -17.11 36.43
CA GLY A 66 3.41 -16.14 36.74
C GLY A 66 4.64 -16.24 35.85
N ASP A 67 4.64 -17.09 34.81
CA ASP A 67 5.72 -17.18 33.83
C ASP A 67 5.55 -16.06 32.77
N LEU A 68 6.03 -14.84 33.12
CA LEU A 68 5.84 -13.67 32.27
C LEU A 68 6.68 -13.76 30.99
N GLN A 69 7.81 -14.46 31.00
CA GLN A 69 8.65 -14.64 29.82
C GLN A 69 7.94 -15.45 28.73
N LYS A 70 7.40 -16.64 29.09
CA LYS A 70 6.65 -17.44 28.12
C LYS A 70 5.36 -16.78 27.72
N SER A 71 4.67 -16.12 28.66
CA SER A 71 3.49 -15.33 28.32
C SER A 71 3.80 -14.27 27.25
N THR A 72 4.92 -13.57 27.39
CA THR A 72 5.41 -12.60 26.41
C THR A 72 5.68 -13.25 25.06
N THR A 73 6.40 -14.37 25.02
CA THR A 73 6.70 -15.06 23.75
C THR A 73 5.43 -15.42 22.99
N TYR A 74 4.46 -16.08 23.65
CA TYR A 74 3.24 -16.51 23.00
C TYR A 74 2.30 -15.36 22.60
N ILE A 75 2.27 -14.25 23.36
CA ILE A 75 1.42 -13.13 22.97
C ILE A 75 1.96 -12.38 21.76
N PHE A 76 3.28 -12.27 21.61
CA PHE A 76 3.89 -11.71 20.41
C PHE A 76 3.73 -12.63 19.19
N GLU A 77 3.79 -13.96 19.39
CA GLU A 77 3.43 -14.90 18.33
C GLU A 77 1.97 -14.77 17.90
N ALA A 78 1.03 -14.59 18.85
CA ALA A 78 -0.37 -14.32 18.53
C ALA A 78 -0.57 -13.06 17.68
N GLY A 79 0.20 -12.00 17.96
CA GLY A 79 0.14 -10.71 17.25
C GLY A 79 0.94 -10.64 15.96
N SER A 80 1.83 -11.62 15.68
CA SER A 80 2.70 -11.58 14.49
C SER A 80 1.95 -11.71 13.17
N ASN A 81 0.73 -12.24 13.17
CA ASN A 81 -0.07 -12.48 12.00
C ASN A 81 -1.01 -11.31 11.68
N LYS A 82 -0.82 -10.67 10.51
CA LYS A 82 -1.62 -9.53 10.05
C LYS A 82 -3.05 -9.92 9.58
N LYS A 83 -3.41 -11.21 9.57
CA LYS A 83 -4.71 -11.70 9.07
C LYS A 83 -5.69 -12.11 10.18
N ILE A 84 -5.53 -11.56 11.38
CA ILE A 84 -6.45 -11.79 12.49
C ILE A 84 -7.51 -10.67 12.56
N SER A 85 -8.67 -10.98 13.17
CA SER A 85 -9.75 -10.00 13.31
C SER A 85 -9.37 -8.87 14.28
N ASP A 86 -9.95 -7.68 14.10
CA ASP A 86 -9.71 -6.53 14.99
C ASP A 86 -10.02 -6.87 16.45
N SER A 87 -11.10 -7.62 16.72
CA SER A 87 -11.43 -8.03 18.08
C SER A 87 -10.38 -8.96 18.71
N LEU A 88 -9.77 -9.87 17.94
CA LEU A 88 -8.69 -10.71 18.44
C LEU A 88 -7.41 -9.91 18.64
N THR A 89 -7.13 -8.96 17.74
CA THR A 89 -5.99 -8.05 17.89
C THR A 89 -6.12 -7.19 19.15
N ILE A 90 -7.30 -6.66 19.44
CA ILE A 90 -7.59 -5.91 20.68
C ILE A 90 -7.29 -6.77 21.91
N GLU A 91 -7.70 -8.05 21.92
CA GLU A 91 -7.39 -8.94 23.05
C GLU A 91 -5.88 -9.23 23.20
N VAL A 92 -5.17 -9.37 22.09
CA VAL A 92 -3.70 -9.50 22.08
C VAL A 92 -3.05 -8.24 22.66
N ASP A 93 -3.46 -7.06 22.20
CA ASP A 93 -2.90 -5.78 22.64
C ASP A 93 -3.19 -5.53 24.13
N PHE A 94 -4.36 -5.93 24.64
CA PHE A 94 -4.63 -5.90 26.09
C PHE A 94 -3.69 -6.82 26.90
N VAL A 95 -3.39 -8.01 26.43
CA VAL A 95 -2.45 -8.88 27.13
C VAL A 95 -1.04 -8.33 27.09
N LYS A 96 -0.63 -7.74 25.95
CA LYS A 96 0.65 -7.02 25.83
C LYS A 96 0.69 -5.83 26.82
N ALA A 97 -0.38 -5.04 26.90
CA ALA A 97 -0.49 -3.92 27.84
C ALA A 97 -0.41 -4.37 29.32
N ASP A 98 -1.14 -5.44 29.71
CA ASP A 98 -1.09 -5.99 31.07
C ASP A 98 0.31 -6.49 31.43
N LEU A 99 1.01 -7.16 30.50
CA LEU A 99 2.39 -7.60 30.71
C LEU A 99 3.35 -6.41 30.88
N CYS A 100 3.24 -5.40 30.02
CA CYS A 100 4.03 -4.18 30.15
C CYS A 100 3.77 -3.46 31.47
N ARG A 101 2.51 -3.38 31.93
CA ARG A 101 2.16 -2.81 33.23
C ARG A 101 2.81 -3.57 34.37
N LYS A 102 2.73 -4.90 34.38
CA LYS A 102 3.34 -5.76 35.41
C LYS A 102 4.85 -5.63 35.48
N LEU A 103 5.49 -5.45 34.32
CA LEU A 103 6.93 -5.23 34.18
C LEU A 103 7.32 -3.74 34.29
N GLN A 104 6.39 -2.87 34.71
CA GLN A 104 6.57 -1.41 34.91
C GLN A 104 7.01 -0.65 33.63
N LEU A 105 6.77 -1.21 32.46
CA LEU A 105 7.01 -0.60 31.14
C LEU A 105 5.80 0.28 30.73
N TYR A 106 5.48 1.30 31.51
CA TYR A 106 4.25 2.10 31.39
C TYR A 106 4.15 2.82 30.04
N GLY A 107 5.27 3.29 29.47
CA GLY A 107 5.27 3.90 28.14
C GLY A 107 4.82 2.95 27.05
N GLN A 108 5.31 1.71 27.07
CA GLN A 108 4.91 0.69 26.12
C GLN A 108 3.46 0.22 26.32
N MET A 109 3.01 0.15 27.58
CA MET A 109 1.60 -0.10 27.91
C MET A 109 0.67 0.90 27.22
N GLU A 110 0.98 2.21 27.33
CA GLU A 110 0.15 3.25 26.71
C GLU A 110 0.12 3.16 25.18
N ILE A 111 1.22 2.75 24.54
CA ILE A 111 1.24 2.50 23.09
C ILE A 111 0.18 1.45 22.73
N TYR A 112 0.19 0.29 23.40
CA TYR A 112 -0.79 -0.78 23.12
C TYR A 112 -2.24 -0.36 23.43
N LEU A 113 -2.47 0.42 24.50
CA LEU A 113 -3.82 0.92 24.81
C LEU A 113 -4.31 1.98 23.81
N ASN A 114 -3.40 2.76 23.21
CA ASN A 114 -3.73 3.68 22.12
C ASN A 114 -4.05 2.91 20.82
N ASP A 115 -3.28 1.88 20.50
CA ASP A 115 -3.57 0.99 19.36
C ASP A 115 -4.95 0.33 19.49
N VAL A 116 -5.32 -0.12 20.71
CA VAL A 116 -6.68 -0.59 21.02
C VAL A 116 -7.73 0.49 20.72
N SER A 117 -7.50 1.72 21.14
CA SER A 117 -8.44 2.84 20.96
C SER A 117 -8.61 3.19 19.47
N GLU A 118 -7.54 3.15 18.69
CA GLU A 118 -7.58 3.38 17.24
C GLU A 118 -8.41 2.31 16.52
N ARG A 119 -8.18 1.02 16.86
CA ARG A 119 -8.93 -0.10 16.28
C ARG A 119 -10.42 -0.08 16.60
N LEU A 120 -10.82 0.51 17.71
CA LEU A 120 -12.25 0.65 18.05
C LEU A 120 -13.02 1.49 17.04
N SER A 121 -12.36 2.36 16.31
CA SER A 121 -12.99 3.18 15.26
C SER A 121 -13.56 2.36 14.10
N SER A 122 -13.04 1.14 13.87
CA SER A 122 -13.50 0.21 12.83
C SER A 122 -14.67 -0.69 13.27
N ILE A 123 -15.05 -0.67 14.57
CA ILE A 123 -16.03 -1.60 15.16
C ILE A 123 -17.40 -0.92 15.30
N ASN A 124 -18.46 -1.56 14.81
CA ASN A 124 -19.83 -1.05 14.83
C ASN A 124 -20.69 -1.57 16.02
N ASN A 125 -20.05 -1.98 17.12
CA ASN A 125 -20.77 -2.48 18.31
C ASN A 125 -20.52 -1.57 19.51
N ASN A 126 -21.49 -0.72 19.84
CA ASN A 126 -21.37 0.27 20.91
C ASN A 126 -21.12 -0.33 22.30
N ASP A 127 -21.72 -1.49 22.63
CA ASP A 127 -21.53 -2.12 23.92
C ASP A 127 -20.13 -2.74 24.03
N TYR A 128 -19.63 -3.33 22.95
CA TYR A 128 -18.25 -3.78 22.87
C TYR A 128 -17.26 -2.63 23.01
N ILE A 129 -17.46 -1.53 22.28
CA ILE A 129 -16.61 -0.31 22.35
C ILE A 129 -16.55 0.20 23.78
N ARG A 130 -17.69 0.34 24.46
CA ARG A 130 -17.75 0.79 25.87
C ARG A 130 -17.02 -0.18 26.79
N SER A 131 -17.24 -1.48 26.65
CA SER A 131 -16.57 -2.51 27.45
C SER A 131 -15.05 -2.45 27.31
N VAL A 132 -14.56 -2.29 26.09
CA VAL A 132 -13.12 -2.15 25.82
C VAL A 132 -12.56 -0.85 26.39
N SER A 133 -13.29 0.27 26.27
CA SER A 133 -12.89 1.55 26.85
C SER A 133 -12.77 1.48 28.39
N VAL A 134 -13.74 0.86 29.06
CA VAL A 134 -13.71 0.64 30.52
C VAL A 134 -12.49 -0.23 30.90
N ARG A 135 -12.21 -1.29 30.17
CA ARG A 135 -11.00 -2.12 30.40
C ARG A 135 -9.72 -1.30 30.27
N SER A 136 -9.60 -0.44 29.25
CA SER A 136 -8.44 0.42 29.06
C SER A 136 -8.25 1.39 30.24
N GLU A 137 -9.34 1.94 30.76
CA GLU A 137 -9.30 2.80 31.96
C GLU A 137 -8.88 2.02 33.22
N LEU A 138 -9.34 0.78 33.39
CA LEU A 138 -8.93 -0.07 34.50
C LEU A 138 -7.43 -0.45 34.42
N GLU A 139 -6.90 -0.74 33.24
CA GLU A 139 -5.46 -0.99 33.07
C GLU A 139 -4.63 0.25 33.46
N ARG A 140 -5.06 1.46 33.07
CA ARG A 140 -4.43 2.72 33.49
C ARG A 140 -4.54 2.97 34.99
N ALA A 141 -5.71 2.64 35.58
CA ALA A 141 -5.92 2.74 37.03
C ALA A 141 -5.00 1.78 37.81
N GLU A 142 -4.82 0.54 37.36
CA GLU A 142 -3.86 -0.39 37.96
C GLU A 142 -2.39 0.08 37.81
N ALA A 143 -2.04 0.68 36.68
CA ALA A 143 -0.71 1.28 36.49
C ALA A 143 -0.45 2.44 37.52
N LEU A 144 -1.45 3.27 37.73
CA LEU A 144 -1.37 4.34 38.73
C LEU A 144 -1.31 3.78 40.17
N LEU A 145 -2.03 2.72 40.46
CA LEU A 145 -1.95 2.00 41.74
C LEU A 145 -0.52 1.50 42.00
N LEU A 146 0.13 0.85 41.01
CA LEU A 146 1.51 0.38 41.12
C LEU A 146 2.50 1.54 41.32
N GLN A 147 2.22 2.71 40.71
CA GLN A 147 2.98 3.96 40.92
C GLN A 147 2.66 4.65 42.25
N LYS A 148 1.83 4.06 43.12
CA LYS A 148 1.37 4.63 44.39
C LYS A 148 0.60 5.97 44.26
N LYS A 149 0.04 6.24 43.06
CA LYS A 149 -0.80 7.40 42.74
C LYS A 149 -2.28 7.11 43.05
N TYR A 150 -2.60 6.75 44.28
CA TYR A 150 -3.90 6.17 44.68
C TYR A 150 -5.11 7.07 44.35
N ASN A 151 -5.03 8.38 44.61
CA ASN A 151 -6.12 9.33 44.33
C ASN A 151 -6.39 9.46 42.78
N ALA A 152 -5.34 9.44 41.97
CA ALA A 152 -5.49 9.46 40.52
C ALA A 152 -6.09 8.13 40.01
N SER A 153 -5.65 6.99 40.55
CA SER A 153 -6.23 5.68 40.27
C SER A 153 -7.73 5.65 40.61
N LEU A 154 -8.11 6.13 41.79
CA LEU A 154 -9.52 6.18 42.23
C LEU A 154 -10.39 6.98 41.26
N LYS A 155 -9.92 8.14 40.79
CA LYS A 155 -10.66 8.98 39.83
C LYS A 155 -10.95 8.23 38.52
N LEU A 156 -9.97 7.49 37.99
CA LEU A 156 -10.18 6.67 36.78
C LEU A 156 -11.17 5.51 37.01
N ILE A 157 -11.09 4.90 38.19
CA ILE A 157 -12.01 3.82 38.56
C ILE A 157 -13.45 4.35 38.68
N ASP A 158 -13.63 5.53 39.32
CA ASP A 158 -14.97 6.14 39.45
C ASP A 158 -15.57 6.51 38.09
N LYS A 159 -14.73 6.97 37.16
CA LYS A 159 -15.14 7.20 35.79
C LYS A 159 -15.52 5.89 35.11
N ALA A 160 -14.67 4.88 35.15
CA ALA A 160 -14.92 3.54 34.61
C ALA A 160 -16.21 2.90 35.17
N GLU A 161 -16.49 3.12 36.49
CA GLU A 161 -17.73 2.65 37.12
C GLU A 161 -18.97 3.35 36.56
N SER A 162 -18.90 4.67 36.34
CA SER A 162 -20.02 5.42 35.73
C SER A 162 -20.32 4.96 34.30
N ASP A 163 -19.28 4.76 33.50
CA ASP A 163 -19.40 4.35 32.09
C ASP A 163 -19.88 2.89 31.98
N ASN A 164 -19.55 2.04 32.93
CA ASN A 164 -19.91 0.63 32.98
C ASN A 164 -21.39 0.36 33.36
N LYS A 165 -22.06 1.28 34.04
CA LYS A 165 -23.47 1.11 34.49
C LYS A 165 -24.46 0.84 33.36
N ASN A 166 -24.10 1.23 32.16
CA ASN A 166 -24.97 1.15 30.96
C ASN A 166 -24.63 -0.01 30.04
N ILE A 167 -23.79 -0.97 30.46
CA ILE A 167 -23.36 -2.10 29.63
C ILE A 167 -24.14 -3.36 30.06
N ALA A 168 -24.88 -3.94 29.12
CA ALA A 168 -25.74 -5.09 29.39
C ALA A 168 -24.99 -6.36 29.84
N ASP A 169 -23.74 -6.54 29.44
CA ASP A 169 -22.93 -7.74 29.71
C ASP A 169 -21.60 -7.40 30.45
N ALA A 170 -21.68 -6.51 31.45
CA ALA A 170 -20.55 -5.92 32.16
C ALA A 170 -19.87 -6.83 33.21
N TYR A 171 -20.24 -8.12 33.27
CA TYR A 171 -19.87 -8.98 34.40
C TYR A 171 -18.36 -9.05 34.68
N SER A 172 -17.51 -9.26 33.68
CA SER A 172 -16.06 -9.38 33.91
C SER A 172 -15.41 -8.04 34.24
N CYS A 173 -15.91 -6.95 33.67
CA CYS A 173 -15.45 -5.58 34.00
C CYS A 173 -15.85 -5.22 35.42
N ASN A 174 -17.08 -5.55 35.85
CA ASN A 174 -17.56 -5.27 37.20
C ASN A 174 -16.73 -5.95 38.30
N ALA A 175 -16.40 -7.24 38.12
CA ALA A 175 -15.61 -7.95 39.09
C ALA A 175 -14.20 -7.34 39.27
N ASN A 176 -13.51 -7.08 38.17
CA ASN A 176 -12.17 -6.45 38.19
C ASN A 176 -12.24 -5.02 38.75
N LEU A 177 -13.22 -4.23 38.35
CA LEU A 177 -13.44 -2.88 38.86
C LEU A 177 -13.57 -2.89 40.38
N MET A 178 -14.41 -3.76 40.93
CA MET A 178 -14.64 -3.89 42.37
C MET A 178 -13.36 -4.31 43.09
N LEU A 179 -12.60 -5.27 42.53
CA LEU A 179 -11.34 -5.71 43.10
C LEU A 179 -10.31 -4.58 43.15
N ILE A 180 -10.12 -3.85 42.04
CA ILE A 180 -9.16 -2.77 41.97
C ILE A 180 -9.59 -1.62 42.88
N LYS A 181 -10.88 -1.25 42.92
CA LYS A 181 -11.42 -0.19 43.78
C LYS A 181 -11.23 -0.54 45.25
N GLY A 182 -11.55 -1.80 45.63
CA GLY A 182 -11.30 -2.29 46.97
C GLY A 182 -9.82 -2.15 47.37
N THR A 183 -8.91 -2.50 46.48
CA THR A 183 -7.47 -2.40 46.71
C THR A 183 -7.01 -0.95 46.89
N VAL A 184 -7.45 -0.03 46.01
CA VAL A 184 -7.10 1.41 46.11
C VAL A 184 -7.64 2.02 47.40
N LEU A 185 -8.89 1.70 47.76
CA LEU A 185 -9.50 2.21 49.00
C LEU A 185 -8.76 1.72 50.25
N ASN A 186 -8.25 0.49 50.23
CA ASN A 186 -7.43 -0.04 51.30
C ASN A 186 -6.14 0.77 51.48
N TYR A 187 -5.42 1.08 50.39
CA TYR A 187 -4.22 1.91 50.43
C TYR A 187 -4.51 3.38 50.86
N LEU A 188 -5.74 3.87 50.64
CA LEU A 188 -6.18 5.17 51.12
C LEU A 188 -6.64 5.16 52.60
N GLY A 189 -6.54 4.02 53.29
CA GLY A 189 -6.98 3.86 54.68
C GLY A 189 -8.50 3.73 54.87
N ARG A 190 -9.28 3.57 53.81
CA ARG A 190 -10.76 3.42 53.81
C ARG A 190 -11.15 1.95 53.92
N ALA A 191 -10.67 1.27 54.97
CA ALA A 191 -10.74 -0.18 55.09
C ALA A 191 -12.17 -0.75 55.10
N THR A 192 -13.15 -0.07 55.71
CA THR A 192 -14.56 -0.51 55.74
C THR A 192 -15.17 -0.50 54.34
N GLU A 193 -14.92 0.55 53.54
CA GLU A 193 -15.39 0.61 52.16
C GLU A 193 -14.69 -0.41 51.27
N SER A 194 -13.37 -0.55 51.46
CA SER A 194 -12.58 -1.60 50.81
C SER A 194 -13.19 -3.00 50.99
N GLY A 195 -13.54 -3.37 52.22
CA GLY A 195 -14.16 -4.63 52.53
C GLY A 195 -15.50 -4.88 51.82
N ASN A 196 -16.31 -3.83 51.68
CA ASN A 196 -17.57 -3.93 50.93
C ASN A 196 -17.31 -4.22 49.42
N TYR A 197 -16.29 -3.60 48.84
CA TYR A 197 -15.94 -3.85 47.46
C TYR A 197 -15.35 -5.26 47.24
N PHE A 198 -14.49 -5.77 48.15
CA PHE A 198 -13.99 -7.12 48.06
C PHE A 198 -15.12 -8.17 48.22
N LYS A 199 -16.06 -7.92 49.13
CA LYS A 199 -17.24 -8.79 49.23
C LYS A 199 -18.07 -8.80 47.97
N GLN A 200 -18.35 -7.63 47.37
CA GLN A 200 -19.04 -7.54 46.10
C GLN A 200 -18.29 -8.27 44.97
N ALA A 201 -16.96 -8.10 44.89
CA ALA A 201 -16.12 -8.78 43.89
C ALA A 201 -16.22 -10.32 44.07
N PHE A 202 -16.21 -10.82 45.29
CA PHE A 202 -16.37 -12.25 45.57
C PHE A 202 -17.76 -12.78 45.22
N ASP A 203 -18.82 -12.05 45.58
CA ASP A 203 -20.20 -12.38 45.22
C ASP A 203 -20.41 -12.44 43.71
N PHE A 204 -19.78 -11.50 42.98
CA PHE A 204 -19.76 -11.55 41.52
C PHE A 204 -19.05 -12.76 40.96
N TYR A 205 -17.89 -13.11 41.50
CA TYR A 205 -17.12 -14.28 41.11
C TYR A 205 -17.93 -15.59 41.25
N ILE A 206 -18.60 -15.80 42.38
CA ILE A 206 -19.41 -16.99 42.64
C ILE A 206 -20.58 -17.10 41.65
N LYS A 207 -21.24 -15.98 41.34
CA LYS A 207 -22.39 -15.92 40.40
C LYS A 207 -22.04 -16.31 38.98
N GLN A 208 -20.80 -16.07 38.53
CA GLN A 208 -20.39 -16.31 37.14
C GLN A 208 -20.31 -17.78 36.72
N ARG A 209 -20.40 -18.75 37.63
CA ARG A 209 -20.25 -20.18 37.37
C ARG A 209 -19.00 -20.58 36.57
N ARG A 210 -18.06 -19.67 36.34
CA ARG A 210 -16.79 -19.92 35.64
C ARG A 210 -15.65 -19.82 36.65
N PRO A 211 -14.98 -20.95 36.93
CA PRO A 211 -13.89 -20.94 37.92
C PRO A 211 -12.74 -20.03 37.37
N ASN A 212 -12.33 -19.06 38.16
CA ASN A 212 -11.16 -18.23 37.94
C ASN A 212 -10.35 -18.16 39.23
N THR A 213 -9.48 -19.13 39.41
CA THR A 213 -8.67 -19.27 40.62
C THR A 213 -7.76 -18.05 40.83
N VAL A 214 -7.23 -17.49 39.77
CA VAL A 214 -6.38 -16.26 39.86
C VAL A 214 -7.16 -15.07 40.43
N PHE A 215 -8.40 -14.88 39.96
CA PHE A 215 -9.26 -13.79 40.48
C PHE A 215 -9.61 -14.02 41.95
N GLU A 216 -10.00 -15.25 42.32
CA GLU A 216 -10.30 -15.62 43.72
C GLU A 216 -9.09 -15.37 44.64
N ILE A 217 -7.88 -15.78 44.25
CA ILE A 217 -6.66 -15.52 44.99
C ILE A 217 -6.46 -14.00 45.20
N LYS A 218 -6.63 -13.18 44.16
CA LYS A 218 -6.49 -11.73 44.27
C LYS A 218 -7.49 -11.13 45.25
N VAL A 219 -8.75 -11.61 45.27
CA VAL A 219 -9.75 -11.17 46.26
C VAL A 219 -9.35 -11.56 47.66
N LEU A 220 -8.84 -12.77 47.86
CA LEU A 220 -8.36 -13.24 49.18
C LEU A 220 -7.16 -12.40 49.68
N LEU A 221 -6.17 -12.13 48.78
CA LEU A 221 -5.02 -11.30 49.13
C LEU A 221 -5.45 -9.87 49.55
N GLY A 222 -6.36 -9.25 48.80
CA GLY A 222 -6.90 -7.95 49.12
C GLY A 222 -7.70 -7.95 50.44
N THR A 223 -8.52 -8.98 50.66
CA THR A 223 -9.30 -9.15 51.92
C THR A 223 -8.36 -9.31 53.11
N GLY A 224 -7.29 -10.09 52.96
CA GLY A 224 -6.27 -10.27 54.00
C GLY A 224 -5.58 -8.94 54.34
N GLN A 225 -5.21 -8.15 53.34
CA GLN A 225 -4.65 -6.81 53.60
C GLN A 225 -5.63 -5.87 54.30
N MET A 226 -6.92 -5.93 53.95
CA MET A 226 -7.96 -5.11 54.58
C MET A 226 -8.10 -5.51 56.06
N TYR A 227 -8.16 -6.79 56.41
CA TYR A 227 -8.19 -7.24 57.81
C TYR A 227 -6.93 -6.85 58.57
N PHE A 228 -5.75 -6.92 57.92
CA PHE A 228 -4.49 -6.46 58.51
C PHE A 228 -4.55 -4.96 58.82
N ALA A 229 -5.04 -4.12 57.88
CA ALA A 229 -5.22 -2.67 58.14
C ALA A 229 -6.20 -2.36 59.26
N GLN A 230 -7.21 -3.23 59.48
CA GLN A 230 -8.15 -3.16 60.59
C GLN A 230 -7.58 -3.72 61.91
N LYS A 231 -6.32 -4.17 61.93
CA LYS A 231 -5.66 -4.85 63.06
C LYS A 231 -6.29 -6.17 63.48
N GLU A 232 -7.12 -6.77 62.60
CA GLU A 232 -7.71 -8.08 62.78
C GLU A 232 -6.75 -9.18 62.29
N TYR A 233 -5.55 -9.25 62.90
CA TYR A 233 -4.42 -10.04 62.39
C TYR A 233 -4.72 -11.53 62.24
N LYS A 234 -5.52 -12.12 63.15
CA LYS A 234 -5.91 -13.53 63.05
C LYS A 234 -6.76 -13.78 61.81
N LYS A 235 -7.77 -12.94 61.56
CA LYS A 235 -8.58 -13.08 60.32
C LYS A 235 -7.74 -12.85 59.07
N ALA A 236 -6.81 -11.89 59.09
CA ALA A 236 -5.86 -11.71 58.01
C ALA A 236 -5.05 -12.97 57.73
N LEU A 237 -4.47 -13.58 58.80
CA LEU A 237 -3.69 -14.82 58.69
C LEU A 237 -4.51 -15.96 58.09
N ASP A 238 -5.74 -16.20 58.59
CA ASP A 238 -6.61 -17.27 58.10
C ASP A 238 -6.92 -17.14 56.61
N VAL A 239 -7.24 -15.92 56.16
CA VAL A 239 -7.54 -15.65 54.74
C VAL A 239 -6.28 -15.78 53.86
N GLN A 240 -5.12 -15.34 54.35
CA GLN A 240 -3.85 -15.46 53.66
C GLN A 240 -3.39 -16.94 53.51
N LEU A 241 -3.62 -17.75 54.52
CA LEU A 241 -3.34 -19.19 54.46
C LEU A 241 -4.21 -19.89 53.42
N LEU A 242 -5.50 -19.51 53.34
CA LEU A 242 -6.38 -20.00 52.26
C LEU A 242 -5.89 -19.59 50.87
N ALA A 243 -5.42 -18.32 50.73
CA ALA A 243 -4.81 -17.85 49.49
C ALA A 243 -3.56 -18.65 49.13
N LEU A 244 -2.65 -18.89 50.10
CA LEU A 244 -1.44 -19.69 49.90
C LEU A 244 -1.74 -21.09 49.36
N GLN A 245 -2.73 -21.81 49.98
CA GLN A 245 -3.14 -23.14 49.53
C GLN A 245 -3.56 -23.15 48.05
N LYS A 246 -4.28 -22.12 47.61
CA LYS A 246 -4.70 -21.99 46.17
C LYS A 246 -3.54 -21.60 45.27
N ILE A 247 -2.64 -20.76 45.73
CA ILE A 247 -1.44 -20.33 44.99
C ILE A 247 -0.50 -21.52 44.74
N GLU A 248 -0.33 -22.40 45.74
CA GLU A 248 0.50 -23.59 45.61
C GLU A 248 -0.05 -24.56 44.54
N ARG A 249 -1.37 -24.74 44.45
CA ARG A 249 -2.00 -25.52 43.38
C ARG A 249 -1.83 -24.89 42.01
N LEU A 250 -1.87 -23.57 41.94
CA LEU A 250 -1.68 -22.81 40.69
C LEU A 250 -0.20 -22.75 40.25
N ASN A 251 0.73 -22.93 41.20
CA ASN A 251 2.17 -22.81 41.03
C ASN A 251 2.60 -21.46 40.47
N ASN A 252 2.10 -20.37 41.06
CA ASN A 252 2.42 -19.01 40.64
C ASN A 252 3.38 -18.33 41.63
N PRO A 253 4.68 -18.16 41.27
CA PRO A 253 5.68 -17.60 42.17
C PRO A 253 5.45 -16.12 42.50
N LEU A 254 4.90 -15.33 41.58
CA LEU A 254 4.61 -13.91 41.81
C LEU A 254 3.53 -13.71 42.88
N LEU A 255 2.46 -14.52 42.84
CA LEU A 255 1.43 -14.49 43.87
C LEU A 255 1.94 -15.09 45.18
N LYS A 256 2.84 -16.08 45.11
CA LYS A 256 3.45 -16.70 46.29
C LYS A 256 4.33 -15.73 47.05
N GLU A 257 5.08 -14.88 46.36
CA GLU A 257 5.86 -13.77 46.95
C GLU A 257 4.95 -12.84 47.78
N ILE A 258 3.85 -12.40 47.17
CA ILE A 258 2.92 -11.46 47.82
C ILE A 258 2.34 -12.07 49.09
N VAL A 259 1.85 -13.32 49.03
CA VAL A 259 1.20 -13.97 50.17
C VAL A 259 2.19 -14.28 51.29
N THR A 260 3.42 -14.73 50.95
CA THR A 260 4.43 -15.03 51.97
C THR A 260 4.89 -13.79 52.71
N TYR A 261 5.02 -12.65 52.03
CA TYR A 261 5.28 -11.39 52.67
C TYR A 261 4.13 -10.98 53.61
N GLN A 262 2.88 -11.06 53.16
CA GLN A 262 1.70 -10.71 53.97
C GLN A 262 1.53 -11.63 55.17
N LEU A 263 1.81 -12.92 55.04
CA LEU A 263 1.83 -13.88 56.16
C LEU A 263 2.94 -13.52 57.18
N ALA A 264 4.12 -13.18 56.70
CA ALA A 264 5.21 -12.76 57.60
C ALA A 264 4.83 -11.51 58.43
N GLU A 265 4.19 -10.52 57.78
CA GLU A 265 3.71 -9.30 58.48
C GLU A 265 2.63 -9.65 59.52
N CYS A 266 1.67 -10.54 59.21
CA CYS A 266 0.64 -11.00 60.15
C CYS A 266 1.26 -11.69 61.35
N CYS A 267 2.22 -12.60 61.14
CA CYS A 267 2.92 -13.29 62.19
C CYS A 267 3.73 -12.35 63.10
N LEU A 268 4.40 -11.36 62.48
CA LEU A 268 5.14 -10.34 63.21
C LEU A 268 4.19 -9.50 64.10
N ALA A 269 3.07 -9.04 63.60
CA ALA A 269 2.07 -8.26 64.30
C ALA A 269 1.42 -9.05 65.46
N MET A 270 1.46 -10.38 65.41
CA MET A 270 0.98 -11.32 66.45
C MET A 270 2.09 -11.79 67.40
N ASP A 271 3.31 -11.25 67.30
CA ASP A 271 4.52 -11.68 68.01
C ASP A 271 4.91 -13.16 67.83
N ASN A 272 4.47 -13.77 66.74
CA ASN A 272 4.85 -15.13 66.39
C ASN A 272 6.16 -15.13 65.56
N LYS A 273 7.29 -15.09 66.24
CA LYS A 273 8.64 -14.96 65.63
C LYS A 273 9.03 -16.17 64.81
N ILE A 274 8.60 -17.38 65.15
CA ILE A 274 8.95 -18.60 64.45
C ILE A 274 8.32 -18.63 63.05
N ASP A 275 7.01 -18.40 62.98
CA ASP A 275 6.32 -18.37 61.69
C ASP A 275 6.68 -17.11 60.89
N HIS A 276 6.91 -15.97 61.55
CA HIS A 276 7.45 -14.81 60.84
C HIS A 276 8.78 -15.17 60.13
N GLN A 277 9.75 -15.76 60.82
CA GLN A 277 11.02 -16.14 60.20
C GLN A 277 10.84 -17.10 59.05
N LYS A 278 9.95 -18.09 59.20
CA LYS A 278 9.61 -19.05 58.15
C LYS A 278 9.08 -18.40 56.88
N TYR A 279 8.05 -17.56 57.02
CA TYR A 279 7.42 -16.93 55.86
C TYR A 279 8.30 -15.84 55.28
N PHE A 280 9.05 -15.07 56.09
CA PHE A 280 9.94 -14.02 55.62
C PHE A 280 11.14 -14.59 54.83
N SER A 281 11.76 -15.67 55.28
CA SER A 281 12.83 -16.35 54.54
C SER A 281 12.32 -16.94 53.24
N SER A 282 11.10 -17.49 53.23
CA SER A 282 10.46 -17.96 52.00
C SER A 282 10.22 -16.81 51.01
N PHE A 283 9.72 -15.65 51.52
CA PHE A 283 9.58 -14.42 50.71
C PHE A 283 10.87 -14.00 50.08
N LEU A 284 11.96 -13.87 50.85
CA LEU A 284 13.27 -13.45 50.30
C LEU A 284 13.75 -14.36 49.16
N THR A 285 13.64 -15.67 49.37
CA THR A 285 14.06 -16.64 48.33
C THR A 285 13.23 -16.53 47.06
N ILE A 286 11.92 -16.34 47.19
CA ILE A 286 11.00 -16.20 46.04
C ILE A 286 11.20 -14.86 45.33
N ASN A 287 11.39 -13.80 46.10
CA ASN A 287 11.65 -12.46 45.57
C ASN A 287 12.90 -12.41 44.68
N ASP A 288 14.01 -13.03 45.12
CA ASP A 288 15.24 -13.11 44.32
C ASP A 288 15.03 -13.86 43.00
N LEU A 289 14.25 -14.94 43.01
CA LEU A 289 13.87 -15.69 41.81
C LEU A 289 13.00 -14.86 40.89
N ASN A 290 12.00 -14.15 41.43
CA ASN A 290 11.05 -13.36 40.66
C ASN A 290 11.75 -12.16 40.01
N ILE A 291 12.67 -11.47 40.67
CA ILE A 291 13.47 -10.38 40.07
C ILE A 291 14.20 -10.87 38.81
N ASN A 292 14.81 -12.06 38.85
CA ASN A 292 15.48 -12.63 37.69
C ASN A 292 14.48 -12.96 36.57
N MET A 293 13.35 -13.56 36.90
CA MET A 293 12.29 -13.89 35.93
C MET A 293 11.67 -12.63 35.27
N GLU A 294 11.49 -11.57 36.05
CA GLU A 294 11.00 -10.28 35.53
C GLU A 294 12.02 -9.64 34.60
N ASN A 295 13.30 -9.66 34.94
CA ASN A 295 14.39 -9.15 34.08
C ASN A 295 14.45 -9.93 32.76
N GLU A 296 14.33 -11.27 32.79
CA GLU A 296 14.28 -12.09 31.58
C GLU A 296 13.05 -11.76 30.73
N ALA A 297 11.90 -11.53 31.35
CA ALA A 297 10.67 -11.13 30.64
C ALA A 297 10.82 -9.73 30.00
N VAL A 298 11.43 -8.78 30.69
CA VAL A 298 11.73 -7.45 30.15
C VAL A 298 12.66 -7.56 28.94
N ASN A 299 13.76 -8.33 29.05
CA ASN A 299 14.69 -8.56 27.94
C ASN A 299 13.99 -9.22 26.76
N THR A 300 13.07 -10.14 27.02
CA THR A 300 12.27 -10.82 26.00
C THR A 300 11.35 -9.84 25.28
N ILE A 301 10.66 -8.94 26.01
CA ILE A 301 9.82 -7.88 25.39
C ILE A 301 10.65 -7.01 24.47
N TYR A 302 11.78 -6.48 24.93
CA TYR A 302 12.63 -5.61 24.10
C TYR A 302 13.18 -6.33 22.87
N SER A 303 13.59 -7.59 23.02
CA SER A 303 14.04 -8.40 21.87
C SER A 303 12.94 -8.58 20.82
N LEU A 304 11.71 -8.86 21.27
CA LEU A 304 10.57 -9.06 20.37
C LEU A 304 10.10 -7.75 19.72
N LEU A 305 10.11 -6.63 20.48
CA LEU A 305 9.83 -5.30 19.93
C LEU A 305 10.84 -4.90 18.85
N ASN A 306 12.12 -5.10 19.10
CA ASN A 306 13.16 -4.83 18.11
C ASN A 306 12.95 -5.70 16.85
N LYS A 307 12.61 -6.97 17.03
CA LYS A 307 12.29 -7.85 15.90
C LYS A 307 11.05 -7.39 15.11
N GLU A 308 9.99 -6.94 15.78
CA GLU A 308 8.82 -6.35 15.11
C GLU A 308 9.20 -5.08 14.33
N GLN A 309 10.02 -4.21 14.92
CA GLN A 309 10.53 -3.00 14.25
C GLN A 309 11.43 -3.33 13.05
N ASP A 310 12.33 -4.30 13.17
CA ASP A 310 13.19 -4.75 12.07
C ASP A 310 12.38 -5.30 10.90
N ILE A 311 11.30 -6.05 11.17
CA ILE A 311 10.39 -6.55 10.14
C ILE A 311 9.69 -5.39 9.42
N ILE A 312 9.19 -4.40 10.16
CA ILE A 312 8.54 -3.21 9.59
C ILE A 312 9.55 -2.43 8.73
N PHE A 313 10.74 -2.19 9.26
CA PHE A 313 11.80 -1.46 8.56
C PHE A 313 12.23 -2.15 7.26
N THR A 314 12.44 -3.47 7.29
CA THR A 314 12.81 -4.24 6.08
C THR A 314 11.68 -4.27 5.05
N GLN A 315 10.42 -4.28 5.47
CA GLN A 315 9.26 -4.17 4.56
C GLN A 315 9.19 -2.80 3.90
N GLU A 316 9.37 -1.71 4.66
CA GLU A 316 9.40 -0.34 4.12
C GLU A 316 10.58 -0.14 3.17
N GLU A 317 11.77 -0.64 3.51
CA GLU A 317 12.94 -0.60 2.64
C GLU A 317 12.70 -1.35 1.31
N SER A 318 12.11 -2.53 1.39
CA SER A 318 11.75 -3.33 0.21
C SER A 318 10.72 -2.61 -0.66
N ARG A 319 9.73 -1.97 -0.05
CA ARG A 319 8.71 -1.16 -0.75
C ARG A 319 9.34 0.06 -1.45
N LEU A 320 10.24 0.76 -0.77
CA LEU A 320 10.96 1.89 -1.36
C LEU A 320 11.84 1.43 -2.53
N LYS A 321 12.58 0.32 -2.39
CA LYS A 321 13.34 -0.28 -3.49
C LYS A 321 12.44 -0.63 -4.68
N PHE A 322 11.28 -1.24 -4.43
CA PHE A 322 10.33 -1.55 -5.50
C PHE A 322 9.86 -0.29 -6.24
N ILE A 323 9.47 0.77 -5.52
CA ILE A 323 9.05 2.05 -6.11
C ILE A 323 10.17 2.67 -6.93
N THR A 324 11.42 2.65 -6.44
CA THR A 324 12.58 3.18 -7.16
C THR A 324 12.87 2.40 -8.44
N TYR A 325 12.79 1.06 -8.42
CA TYR A 325 12.95 0.24 -9.64
C TYR A 325 11.86 0.49 -10.67
N VAL A 326 10.59 0.60 -10.25
CA VAL A 326 9.49 0.94 -11.15
C VAL A 326 9.70 2.33 -11.77
N GLY A 327 10.15 3.32 -10.99
CA GLY A 327 10.48 4.64 -11.48
C GLY A 327 11.61 4.64 -12.51
N LEU A 328 12.68 3.88 -12.26
CA LEU A 328 13.79 3.73 -13.20
C LEU A 328 13.37 3.07 -14.53
N ILE A 329 12.53 2.03 -14.45
CA ILE A 329 11.99 1.37 -15.65
C ILE A 329 11.13 2.35 -16.46
N LEU A 330 10.30 3.16 -15.79
CA LEU A 330 9.48 4.17 -16.46
C LEU A 330 10.34 5.21 -17.19
N ILE A 331 11.38 5.71 -16.53
CA ILE A 331 12.32 6.68 -17.14
C ILE A 331 13.01 6.04 -18.35
N LEU A 332 13.46 4.80 -18.24
CA LEU A 332 14.12 4.09 -19.33
C LEU A 332 13.19 3.88 -20.53
N THR A 333 11.93 3.51 -20.29
CA THR A 333 10.94 3.36 -21.37
C THR A 333 10.62 4.67 -22.07
N LEU A 334 10.51 5.78 -21.31
CA LEU A 334 10.32 7.12 -21.88
C LEU A 334 11.53 7.57 -22.70
N ALA A 335 12.75 7.30 -22.24
CA ALA A 335 13.98 7.59 -22.97
C ALA A 335 14.05 6.81 -24.29
N LEU A 336 13.74 5.51 -24.26
CA LEU A 336 13.67 4.67 -25.46
C LEU A 336 12.62 5.17 -26.46
N ALA A 337 11.42 5.52 -25.98
CA ALA A 337 10.39 6.12 -26.83
C ALA A 337 10.87 7.43 -27.47
N GLY A 338 11.54 8.28 -26.72
CA GLY A 338 12.16 9.52 -27.23
C GLY A 338 13.18 9.26 -28.34
N VAL A 339 14.05 8.27 -28.15
CA VAL A 339 15.04 7.86 -29.17
C VAL A 339 14.35 7.32 -30.45
N VAL A 340 13.30 6.52 -30.29
CA VAL A 340 12.53 6.00 -31.42
C VAL A 340 11.88 7.15 -32.21
N ILE A 341 11.20 8.07 -31.51
CA ILE A 341 10.56 9.25 -32.14
C ILE A 341 11.61 10.12 -32.84
N TYR A 342 12.76 10.35 -32.19
CA TYR A 342 13.86 11.10 -32.80
C TYR A 342 14.37 10.44 -34.11
N ARG A 343 14.58 9.11 -34.09
CA ARG A 343 15.02 8.36 -35.29
C ARG A 343 13.99 8.44 -36.42
N ILE A 344 12.70 8.28 -36.12
CA ILE A 344 11.62 8.38 -37.12
C ILE A 344 11.61 9.79 -37.74
N ASN A 345 11.69 10.83 -36.94
CA ASN A 345 11.70 12.22 -37.43
C ASN A 345 12.96 12.52 -38.26
N ARG A 346 14.12 12.02 -37.85
CA ARG A 346 15.37 12.17 -38.60
C ARG A 346 15.32 11.46 -39.97
N SER A 347 14.72 10.28 -40.03
CA SER A 347 14.54 9.53 -41.28
C SER A 347 13.63 10.29 -42.26
N LYS A 348 12.49 10.82 -41.77
CA LYS A 348 11.57 11.63 -42.59
C LYS A 348 12.25 12.88 -43.14
N ARG A 349 13.08 13.56 -42.36
CA ARG A 349 13.84 14.74 -42.82
C ARG A 349 14.86 14.39 -43.88
N ARG A 350 15.53 13.23 -43.82
CA ARG A 350 16.47 12.77 -44.86
C ARG A 350 15.75 12.49 -46.17
N GLN A 351 14.65 11.77 -46.16
CA GLN A 351 13.84 11.48 -47.34
C GLN A 351 13.36 12.76 -48.02
N LEU A 352 12.94 13.77 -47.25
CA LEU A 352 12.55 15.07 -47.83
C LEU A 352 13.70 15.76 -48.56
N LYS A 353 14.90 15.80 -47.95
CA LYS A 353 16.08 16.42 -48.60
C LYS A 353 16.46 15.72 -49.90
N GLU A 354 16.37 14.39 -49.94
CA GLU A 354 16.63 13.63 -51.18
C GLU A 354 15.61 13.92 -52.27
N ILE A 355 14.32 14.03 -51.92
CA ILE A 355 13.25 14.40 -52.87
C ILE A 355 13.44 15.83 -53.41
N ILE A 356 13.73 16.79 -52.54
CA ILE A 356 13.99 18.18 -52.94
C ILE A 356 15.22 18.25 -53.87
N GLY A 357 16.30 17.54 -53.50
CA GLY A 357 17.50 17.47 -54.36
C GLY A 357 17.22 16.85 -55.73
N TYR A 358 16.44 15.76 -55.78
CA TYR A 358 16.03 15.13 -57.05
C TYR A 358 15.22 16.09 -57.94
N LEU A 359 14.27 16.84 -57.34
CA LEU A 359 13.44 17.80 -58.08
C LEU A 359 14.26 19.00 -58.59
N GLU A 360 15.28 19.44 -57.86
CA GLU A 360 16.19 20.51 -58.30
C GLU A 360 17.08 20.08 -59.46
N VAL A 361 17.58 18.82 -59.43
CA VAL A 361 18.36 18.25 -60.50
C VAL A 361 17.47 18.00 -61.74
N SER A 362 16.23 17.49 -61.55
CA SER A 362 15.26 17.28 -62.61
C SER A 362 14.88 18.57 -63.31
N ASN A 363 14.67 19.67 -62.56
CA ASN A 363 14.42 21.01 -63.14
C ASN A 363 15.64 21.52 -63.92
N LYS A 364 16.87 21.37 -63.40
CA LYS A 364 18.09 21.71 -64.14
C LYS A 364 18.29 20.88 -65.40
N LEU A 365 17.93 19.61 -65.41
CA LEU A 365 18.03 18.72 -66.58
C LEU A 365 16.97 19.09 -67.65
N LEU A 366 15.78 19.57 -67.26
CA LEU A 366 14.80 20.10 -68.19
C LEU A 366 15.28 21.39 -68.87
N ILE A 367 16.14 22.18 -68.20
CA ILE A 367 16.75 23.40 -68.70
C ILE A 367 18.02 23.08 -69.54
N GLN A 368 18.69 21.96 -69.33
CA GLN A 368 20.00 21.61 -69.93
C GLN A 368 19.97 20.37 -70.83
N SER A 369 18.84 19.94 -71.34
CA SER A 369 18.85 18.83 -72.31
C SER A 369 19.40 19.26 -73.66
N ASP A 370 20.73 19.40 -73.70
CA ASP A 370 21.47 19.32 -74.92
C ASP A 370 22.50 18.17 -74.82
N SER A 371 22.44 17.32 -75.85
CA SER A 371 23.38 16.22 -76.15
C SER A 371 23.30 14.89 -75.33
N GLY A 372 22.78 13.86 -75.95
CA GLY A 372 22.96 12.48 -75.54
C GLY A 372 22.13 11.47 -76.35
N LYS A 373 22.60 11.13 -77.53
CA LYS A 373 22.04 10.11 -78.42
C LYS A 373 21.78 8.79 -77.72
N LYS A 374 20.56 8.18 -77.97
CA LYS A 374 20.42 6.75 -78.21
C LYS A 374 19.26 6.46 -79.17
N GLU A 375 19.61 5.74 -80.25
CA GLU A 375 18.78 5.12 -81.28
C GLU A 375 17.70 4.23 -80.70
N VAL A 376 16.60 3.88 -81.30
CA VAL A 376 16.14 3.59 -82.67
C VAL A 376 14.66 3.25 -82.60
N ASN A 377 13.79 3.76 -83.42
CA ASN A 377 12.89 2.98 -84.26
C ASN A 377 12.09 3.90 -85.19
N LYS A 378 11.84 3.40 -86.39
CA LYS A 378 11.16 4.05 -87.49
C LYS A 378 10.07 5.02 -87.16
N ARG A 379 10.37 6.34 -87.22
CA ARG A 379 9.41 7.41 -87.07
C ARG A 379 9.69 8.45 -88.14
N ILE A 380 8.71 9.22 -88.45
CA ILE A 380 8.66 10.21 -89.48
C ILE A 380 9.93 11.05 -89.45
N THR A 381 10.65 11.15 -90.53
CA THR A 381 11.89 11.95 -90.66
C THR A 381 11.54 13.44 -90.61
N ILE A 382 11.61 14.01 -89.44
CA ILE A 382 11.54 15.46 -89.24
C ILE A 382 12.96 16.00 -89.54
N SER A 383 13.08 17.03 -90.36
CA SER A 383 14.42 17.63 -90.62
C SER A 383 14.99 18.17 -89.29
N THR A 384 16.30 18.02 -89.06
CA THR A 384 16.98 18.54 -87.86
C THR A 384 16.76 20.03 -87.66
N GLU A 385 16.59 20.78 -88.72
CA GLU A 385 16.29 22.25 -88.69
C GLU A 385 14.89 22.50 -88.08
N THR A 386 13.84 21.77 -88.53
CA THR A 386 12.48 21.87 -88.00
C THR A 386 12.40 21.40 -86.54
N GLU A 387 13.11 20.30 -86.17
CA GLU A 387 13.21 19.80 -84.82
C GLU A 387 13.78 20.86 -83.87
N ASN A 388 14.88 21.53 -84.21
CA ASN A 388 15.51 22.61 -83.44
C ASN A 388 14.59 23.84 -83.29
N VAL A 389 13.86 24.21 -84.29
CA VAL A 389 12.90 25.30 -84.23
C VAL A 389 11.75 24.96 -83.27
N ILE A 390 11.22 23.76 -83.33
CA ILE A 390 10.14 23.35 -82.42
C ILE A 390 10.64 23.22 -80.97
N LEU A 391 11.83 22.70 -80.74
CA LEU A 391 12.45 22.71 -79.38
C LEU A 391 12.68 24.10 -78.84
N ALA A 392 13.14 25.05 -79.66
CA ALA A 392 13.29 26.46 -79.24
C ALA A 392 11.93 27.09 -78.84
N LYS A 393 10.87 26.78 -79.60
CA LYS A 393 9.51 27.19 -79.28
C LYS A 393 8.97 26.56 -77.99
N LEU A 394 9.25 25.23 -77.74
CA LEU A 394 8.90 24.50 -76.51
C LEU A 394 9.63 25.09 -75.29
N LYS A 395 10.93 25.42 -75.39
CA LYS A 395 11.69 26.12 -74.33
C LYS A 395 11.07 27.45 -73.95
N LYS A 396 10.61 28.25 -74.93
CA LYS A 396 9.90 29.50 -74.68
C LYS A 396 8.53 29.24 -74.01
N PHE A 397 7.85 28.17 -74.36
CA PHE A 397 6.60 27.83 -73.74
C PHE A 397 6.81 27.36 -72.29
N GLU A 398 7.82 26.57 -71.96
CA GLU A 398 8.21 26.15 -70.60
C GLU A 398 8.55 27.37 -69.74
N ALA A 399 9.19 28.36 -70.22
CA ALA A 399 9.50 29.61 -69.54
C ALA A 399 8.26 30.50 -69.31
N SER A 400 7.15 30.20 -69.95
CA SER A 400 5.88 30.89 -69.76
C SER A 400 4.99 30.19 -68.77
N THR A 401 3.92 30.81 -68.30
CA THR A 401 2.90 30.19 -67.45
C THR A 401 1.69 29.65 -68.25
N LYS A 402 1.81 29.55 -69.60
CA LYS A 402 0.70 29.17 -70.45
C LYS A 402 0.22 27.75 -70.26
N TYR A 403 1.07 26.83 -69.71
CA TYR A 403 0.75 25.45 -69.43
C TYR A 403 -0.23 25.29 -68.22
N ILE A 404 -0.45 26.32 -67.42
CA ILE A 404 -1.44 26.26 -66.34
C ILE A 404 -2.87 26.50 -66.82
N ASN A 405 -3.08 26.83 -68.08
CA ASN A 405 -4.43 26.89 -68.63
C ASN A 405 -5.10 25.52 -68.59
N LYS A 406 -6.30 25.43 -68.02
CA LYS A 406 -7.07 24.17 -67.86
C LYS A 406 -7.36 23.49 -69.21
N ASP A 407 -7.56 24.28 -70.29
CA ASP A 407 -7.92 23.81 -71.59
C ASP A 407 -6.71 23.49 -72.50
N MET A 408 -5.51 23.42 -71.90
CA MET A 408 -4.30 23.11 -72.64
C MET A 408 -4.31 21.67 -73.16
N SER A 409 -4.38 21.56 -74.48
CA SER A 409 -4.34 20.27 -75.20
C SER A 409 -3.18 20.26 -76.21
N LEU A 410 -2.83 19.07 -76.72
CA LEU A 410 -1.84 18.92 -77.74
C LEU A 410 -2.19 19.74 -78.98
N ALA A 411 -3.47 19.78 -79.35
CA ALA A 411 -3.93 20.59 -80.51
C ALA A 411 -3.80 22.07 -80.22
N THR A 412 -4.13 22.54 -78.99
CA THR A 412 -4.00 23.92 -78.60
C THR A 412 -2.54 24.37 -78.60
N LEU A 413 -1.63 23.57 -78.10
CA LEU A 413 -0.20 23.88 -78.06
C LEU A 413 0.39 23.84 -79.50
N ALA A 414 0.01 22.89 -80.33
CA ALA A 414 0.44 22.79 -81.69
C ALA A 414 0.02 24.04 -82.50
N ALA A 415 -1.22 24.48 -82.32
CA ALA A 415 -1.69 25.71 -82.97
C ALA A 415 -0.96 26.96 -82.45
N GLN A 416 -0.67 27.09 -81.15
CA GLN A 416 0.09 28.17 -80.53
C GLN A 416 1.55 28.28 -81.07
N LEU A 417 2.13 27.13 -81.34
CA LEU A 417 3.49 27.00 -81.80
C LEU A 417 3.59 26.98 -83.36
N ASP A 418 2.45 27.00 -84.04
CA ASP A 418 2.34 26.90 -85.45
C ASP A 418 3.12 25.66 -85.98
N VAL A 419 2.71 24.45 -85.49
CA VAL A 419 3.31 23.18 -85.81
C VAL A 419 2.23 22.08 -85.92
N ASN A 420 2.56 21.01 -86.68
CA ASN A 420 1.66 19.88 -86.78
C ASN A 420 1.65 19.07 -85.42
N THR A 421 0.45 18.69 -84.93
CA THR A 421 0.24 17.94 -83.69
C THR A 421 1.05 16.65 -83.65
N LYS A 422 1.22 15.97 -84.78
CA LYS A 422 1.98 14.74 -84.89
C LYS A 422 3.48 14.96 -84.64
N TYR A 423 4.02 16.05 -85.25
CA TYR A 423 5.41 16.44 -85.03
C TYR A 423 5.67 16.89 -83.62
N LEU A 424 4.78 17.64 -83.02
CA LEU A 424 4.89 18.10 -81.65
C LEU A 424 4.86 16.90 -80.66
N SER A 425 3.95 15.95 -80.85
CA SER A 425 3.88 14.75 -80.02
C SER A 425 5.14 13.89 -80.11
N GLU A 426 5.69 13.74 -81.32
CA GLU A 426 6.92 13.00 -81.53
C GLU A 426 8.15 13.66 -80.90
N ILE A 427 8.24 14.94 -80.97
CA ILE A 427 9.34 15.72 -80.38
C ILE A 427 9.26 15.67 -78.85
N ILE A 428 8.07 15.83 -78.26
CA ILE A 428 7.87 15.69 -76.83
C ILE A 428 8.29 14.29 -76.36
N ASN A 429 7.83 13.24 -77.04
CA ASN A 429 8.19 11.87 -76.73
C ASN A 429 9.70 11.63 -76.87
N LYS A 430 10.32 12.10 -77.94
CA LYS A 430 11.75 11.89 -78.22
C LYS A 430 12.68 12.62 -77.24
N HIS A 431 12.36 13.85 -76.87
CA HIS A 431 13.26 14.71 -76.09
C HIS A 431 12.94 14.70 -74.58
N TYR A 432 11.68 14.50 -74.20
CA TYR A 432 11.25 14.51 -72.77
C TYR A 432 10.90 13.09 -72.27
N ASN A 433 10.87 12.12 -73.18
CA ASN A 433 10.52 10.72 -72.87
C ASN A 433 9.13 10.60 -72.22
N ASP A 434 8.22 11.49 -72.55
CA ASP A 434 6.88 11.62 -71.97
C ASP A 434 5.83 11.75 -73.10
N ASN A 435 4.61 11.37 -72.78
CA ASN A 435 3.48 11.83 -73.59
C ASN A 435 3.10 13.26 -73.22
N PHE A 436 2.30 13.94 -74.10
CA PHE A 436 1.91 15.33 -73.88
C PHE A 436 1.30 15.58 -72.49
N ASN A 437 0.43 14.72 -72.01
CA ASN A 437 -0.21 14.88 -70.69
C ASN A 437 0.79 14.76 -69.54
N ALA A 438 1.71 13.84 -69.61
CA ALA A 438 2.76 13.69 -68.63
C ALA A 438 3.69 14.89 -68.63
N TYR A 439 4.06 15.39 -69.80
CA TYR A 439 4.89 16.58 -69.98
C TYR A 439 4.24 17.81 -69.37
N ILE A 440 2.98 18.12 -69.72
CA ILE A 440 2.25 19.29 -69.13
C ILE A 440 2.08 19.12 -67.62
N ASN A 441 1.75 17.91 -67.16
CA ASN A 441 1.59 17.68 -65.73
C ASN A 441 2.88 17.88 -64.94
N LYS A 442 4.04 17.50 -65.48
CA LYS A 442 5.33 17.80 -64.84
C LYS A 442 5.56 19.30 -64.74
N LEU A 443 5.27 20.07 -65.77
CA LEU A 443 5.42 21.55 -65.72
C LEU A 443 4.50 22.15 -64.66
N ARG A 444 3.26 21.73 -64.62
CA ARG A 444 2.27 22.22 -63.62
C ARG A 444 2.67 21.90 -62.18
N ILE A 445 3.18 20.67 -61.94
CA ILE A 445 3.62 20.28 -60.58
C ILE A 445 4.89 21.03 -60.18
N ASN A 446 5.85 21.20 -61.12
CA ASN A 446 7.03 21.96 -60.84
C ASN A 446 6.69 23.42 -60.51
N TYR A 447 5.76 24.06 -61.24
CA TYR A 447 5.28 25.38 -60.98
C TYR A 447 4.75 25.52 -59.54
N ILE A 448 3.88 24.63 -59.11
CA ILE A 448 3.30 24.73 -57.76
C ILE A 448 4.33 24.43 -56.66
N ILE A 449 5.31 23.54 -56.92
CA ILE A 449 6.42 23.29 -56.00
C ILE A 449 7.29 24.53 -55.83
N GLU A 450 7.58 25.27 -56.92
CA GLU A 450 8.35 26.53 -56.85
C GLU A 450 7.56 27.58 -56.05
N LYS A 451 6.26 27.70 -56.28
CA LYS A 451 5.39 28.59 -55.49
C LYS A 451 5.41 28.23 -54.01
N LEU A 452 5.26 26.98 -53.64
CA LEU A 452 5.30 26.48 -52.24
C LEU A 452 6.67 26.74 -51.58
N LYS A 453 7.79 26.75 -52.36
CA LYS A 453 9.13 27.01 -51.83
C LYS A 453 9.40 28.49 -51.64
N ASN A 454 9.01 29.33 -52.62
CA ASN A 454 9.44 30.72 -52.71
C ASN A 454 8.41 31.70 -52.13
N GLU A 455 7.16 31.31 -52.04
CA GLU A 455 6.05 32.14 -51.58
C GLU A 455 5.36 31.48 -50.37
N PRO A 456 5.72 31.83 -49.11
CA PRO A 456 5.19 31.17 -47.90
C PRO A 456 3.68 31.20 -47.76
N GLU A 457 3.01 32.13 -48.38
CA GLU A 457 1.54 32.23 -48.37
C GLU A 457 0.87 31.00 -48.99
N TYR A 458 1.51 30.36 -49.98
CA TYR A 458 1.00 29.15 -50.63
C TYR A 458 0.92 27.95 -49.71
N LEU A 459 1.68 27.93 -48.66
CA LEU A 459 1.61 26.85 -47.62
C LEU A 459 0.28 26.85 -46.85
N ASN A 460 -0.42 27.96 -46.82
CA ASN A 460 -1.69 28.14 -46.11
C ASN A 460 -2.93 27.86 -46.98
N TYR A 461 -2.74 27.72 -48.31
CA TYR A 461 -3.87 27.50 -49.21
C TYR A 461 -4.38 26.05 -49.18
N LYS A 462 -5.69 25.90 -49.44
CA LYS A 462 -6.31 24.58 -49.58
C LYS A 462 -5.78 23.86 -50.82
N ILE A 463 -5.67 22.55 -50.77
CA ILE A 463 -5.23 21.71 -51.89
C ILE A 463 -6.08 21.95 -53.15
N SER A 464 -7.39 22.22 -53.00
CA SER A 464 -8.26 22.59 -54.11
C SER A 464 -7.83 23.89 -54.84
N TYR A 465 -7.39 24.89 -54.08
CA TYR A 465 -6.86 26.14 -54.64
C TYR A 465 -5.53 25.91 -55.40
N LEU A 466 -4.61 25.14 -54.79
CA LEU A 466 -3.33 24.80 -55.40
C LEU A 466 -3.51 24.00 -56.72
N ALA A 467 -4.51 23.10 -56.74
CA ALA A 467 -4.88 22.36 -57.93
C ALA A 467 -5.40 23.32 -59.06
N GLU A 468 -6.26 24.25 -58.69
CA GLU A 468 -6.82 25.25 -59.62
C GLU A 468 -5.76 26.17 -60.16
N GLU A 469 -4.91 26.73 -59.30
CA GLU A 469 -3.80 27.62 -59.63
C GLU A 469 -2.78 26.97 -60.57
N SER A 470 -2.56 25.67 -60.39
CA SER A 470 -1.66 24.89 -61.25
C SER A 470 -2.34 24.32 -62.51
N GLY A 471 -3.59 24.65 -62.76
CA GLY A 471 -4.32 24.28 -63.99
C GLY A 471 -4.90 22.87 -64.04
N PHE A 472 -5.05 22.23 -62.89
CA PHE A 472 -5.74 20.92 -62.82
C PHE A 472 -7.26 21.10 -62.70
N SER A 473 -8.02 20.23 -63.36
CA SER A 473 -9.48 20.28 -63.35
C SER A 473 -10.10 19.81 -62.02
N SER A 474 -9.36 19.04 -61.20
CA SER A 474 -9.81 18.59 -59.90
C SER A 474 -8.66 18.40 -58.93
N HIS A 475 -8.95 18.60 -57.62
CA HIS A 475 -7.99 18.36 -56.52
C HIS A 475 -7.53 16.89 -56.45
N SER A 476 -8.38 15.96 -56.85
CA SER A 476 -8.05 14.51 -56.86
C SER A 476 -7.02 14.18 -57.94
N SER A 477 -7.20 14.73 -59.17
CA SER A 477 -6.22 14.57 -60.22
C SER A 477 -4.87 15.21 -59.84
N PHE A 478 -4.90 16.44 -59.28
CA PHE A 478 -3.70 17.11 -58.81
C PHE A 478 -2.97 16.26 -57.73
N ALA A 479 -3.69 15.78 -56.71
CA ALA A 479 -3.08 14.98 -55.61
C ALA A 479 -2.43 13.69 -56.11
N THR A 480 -3.08 13.03 -57.07
CA THR A 480 -2.58 11.77 -57.67
C THR A 480 -1.31 12.07 -58.48
N VAL A 481 -1.36 13.06 -59.35
CA VAL A 481 -0.21 13.44 -60.22
C VAL A 481 0.94 13.97 -59.36
N PHE A 482 0.65 14.79 -58.38
CA PHE A 482 1.64 15.31 -57.43
C PHE A 482 2.37 14.18 -56.75
N LYS A 483 1.61 13.22 -56.20
CA LYS A 483 2.20 12.02 -55.53
C LYS A 483 3.01 11.15 -56.51
N THR A 484 2.54 11.01 -57.73
CA THR A 484 3.28 10.23 -58.77
C THR A 484 4.62 10.89 -59.11
N ILE A 485 4.68 12.20 -59.20
CA ILE A 485 5.89 12.96 -59.59
C ILE A 485 6.82 13.15 -58.38
N THR A 486 6.28 13.44 -57.22
CA THR A 486 7.08 13.80 -56.02
C THR A 486 7.31 12.61 -55.05
N GLY A 487 6.58 11.53 -55.23
CA GLY A 487 6.59 10.36 -54.34
C GLY A 487 5.77 10.52 -53.03
N ILE A 488 5.30 11.73 -52.71
CA ILE A 488 4.54 12.01 -51.48
C ILE A 488 3.28 12.83 -51.75
N ALA A 489 2.30 12.71 -50.83
CA ALA A 489 1.07 13.51 -50.97
C ALA A 489 1.31 15.02 -50.80
N PRO A 490 0.53 15.89 -51.49
CA PRO A 490 0.68 17.33 -51.38
C PRO A 490 0.61 17.85 -49.95
N THR A 491 -0.27 17.35 -49.10
CA THR A 491 -0.40 17.75 -47.69
C THR A 491 0.87 17.47 -46.90
N VAL A 492 1.47 16.29 -47.10
CA VAL A 492 2.73 15.92 -46.44
C VAL A 492 3.88 16.79 -46.91
N PHE A 493 3.91 17.13 -48.21
CA PHE A 493 4.93 18.00 -48.78
C PHE A 493 4.84 19.41 -48.21
N ILE A 494 3.63 19.98 -48.08
CA ILE A 494 3.36 21.30 -47.49
C ILE A 494 3.79 21.35 -46.02
N ASP A 495 3.41 20.34 -45.21
CA ASP A 495 3.80 20.24 -43.81
C ASP A 495 5.33 20.20 -43.62
N LEU A 496 6.02 19.50 -44.52
CA LEU A 496 7.47 19.36 -44.45
C LEU A 496 8.18 20.67 -44.81
N ILE A 497 7.73 21.39 -45.85
CA ILE A 497 8.28 22.70 -46.22
C ILE A 497 7.95 23.75 -45.16
N GLY A 498 6.73 23.75 -44.61
CA GLY A 498 6.33 24.67 -43.55
C GLY A 498 7.22 24.56 -42.29
N LYS A 499 7.61 23.35 -41.92
CA LYS A 499 8.55 23.10 -40.83
C LYS A 499 9.97 23.61 -41.13
N GLU A 500 10.44 23.41 -42.38
CA GLU A 500 11.76 23.92 -42.81
C GLU A 500 11.84 25.46 -42.83
N VAL A 501 10.75 26.10 -43.22
CA VAL A 501 10.66 27.60 -43.25
C VAL A 501 10.62 28.14 -41.82
N THR A 502 9.96 27.45 -40.89
CA THR A 502 9.88 27.86 -39.48
C THR A 502 11.23 27.70 -38.79
N GLU A 503 11.95 26.59 -39.05
CA GLU A 503 13.29 26.33 -38.49
C GLU A 503 14.39 27.27 -39.05
N LYS A 504 14.23 27.83 -40.21
CA LYS A 504 15.17 28.85 -40.78
C LYS A 504 14.94 30.26 -40.22
N LYS A 505 13.77 30.49 -39.60
CA LYS A 505 13.42 31.78 -38.99
C LYS A 505 13.65 31.80 -37.46
N ALA A 506 13.87 30.64 -36.82
CA ALA A 506 14.25 30.50 -35.42
C ALA A 506 15.77 30.29 -35.29
#